data_06d949f3c479f75b38bc9da91ac3a02e
#
_entry.id   06d949f3c479f75b38bc9da91ac3a02e
#
_cell.length_a   1.000
_cell.length_b   1.000
_cell.length_c   1.000
_cell.angle_alpha   90.00
_cell.angle_beta   90.00
_cell.angle_gamma   90.00
#
_symmetry.space_group_name_H-M   'P 1'
#
loop_
_entity.id
_entity.type
_entity.pdbx_description
1 polymer ?
#
loop_
_entity_poly.entity_id
_entity_poly.type
_entity_poly.pdbx_seq_one_letter_code
_entity_poly.pdbx_strand_id
1 'polypeptide(L)'
;MLKKLRLQLTLLYLVSSIILALLVGGGAYSLVTYYFQSSTDQALKVKMGTTLLGYGISLPADLQVAVANAGFLPTSKPTQPSLVPTTGDHELGEPFEESEQEQMLERESGLADIYILSLNIDGTLISSSSSSAISAPVNFEAINAAEKTGSDFRTFTNQNGIRVRLFTYVIKTEGKVQAFQAGRFLTAQQFVLSQLMKTMTIAGALVTLIFGLASWFLAGRTIKPSQDAFERQQVFIANASHELRTPLTLIHAGVELGLRKSRDKEQKLLLSDVLEDANYMKKLIEDLLLLSRLDAKSLKLDIAPVRIDQLTSDVVRSISRLAEKENIHIVSSLINLNSLVDPVRMKQVLLIVLDNALRNSPENGHIEVAVVRQKARCQLMVTDHGKGISKENLGKIFDRFYKVDDRSSQEYRGSGLGLSIARSLVEAQKGLISISSTPGEWTTVTISLPLAE
;
A
#
# COMPACT_ATOMS: atom_id res chain seq x y z
N MET A 1 -9.48 11.70 15.03
CA MET A 1 -9.12 10.42 14.39
C MET A 1 -9.68 10.30 12.98
N LEU A 2 -10.94 10.56 12.76
CA LEU A 2 -11.68 10.40 11.51
C LEU A 2 -11.27 11.34 10.37
N LYS A 3 -10.92 12.60 10.66
CA LYS A 3 -10.34 13.52 9.64
C LYS A 3 -9.05 12.93 9.05
N LYS A 4 -8.24 12.27 9.88
CA LYS A 4 -7.01 11.59 9.45
C LYS A 4 -7.30 10.36 8.58
N LEU A 5 -8.31 9.56 8.96
CA LEU A 5 -8.74 8.39 8.19
C LEU A 5 -9.33 8.80 6.82
N ARG A 6 -10.18 9.82 6.80
CA ARG A 6 -10.72 10.39 5.55
C ARG A 6 -9.61 10.86 4.62
N LEU A 7 -8.63 11.58 5.16
CA LEU A 7 -7.48 12.06 4.39
C LEU A 7 -6.64 10.89 3.85
N GLN A 8 -6.38 9.88 4.68
CA GLN A 8 -5.62 8.69 4.27
C GLN A 8 -6.31 7.91 3.15
N LEU A 9 -7.61 7.68 3.24
CA LEU A 9 -8.39 7.02 2.18
C LEU A 9 -8.40 7.83 0.89
N THR A 10 -8.64 9.14 0.97
CA THR A 10 -8.62 10.02 -0.21
C THR A 10 -7.25 10.02 -0.87
N LEU A 11 -6.17 10.08 -0.09
CA LEU A 11 -4.80 10.06 -0.59
C LEU A 11 -4.45 8.70 -1.24
N LEU A 12 -4.90 7.60 -0.65
CA LEU A 12 -4.71 6.26 -1.22
C LEU A 12 -5.35 6.15 -2.60
N TYR A 13 -6.63 6.55 -2.76
CA TYR A 13 -7.32 6.49 -4.05
C TYR A 13 -6.71 7.45 -5.07
N LEU A 14 -6.27 8.63 -4.64
CA LEU A 14 -5.62 9.60 -5.51
C LEU A 14 -4.27 9.06 -6.03
N VAL A 15 -3.45 8.47 -5.17
CA VAL A 15 -2.18 7.85 -5.57
C VAL A 15 -2.44 6.67 -6.52
N SER A 16 -3.43 5.81 -6.22
CA SER A 16 -3.79 4.68 -7.09
C SER A 16 -4.26 5.14 -8.47
N SER A 17 -5.04 6.23 -8.55
CA SER A 17 -5.50 6.78 -9.84
C SER A 17 -4.37 7.36 -10.67
N ILE A 18 -3.40 8.02 -10.04
CA ILE A 18 -2.19 8.54 -10.72
C ILE A 18 -1.35 7.39 -11.26
N ILE A 19 -1.10 6.35 -10.46
CA ILE A 19 -0.34 5.17 -10.91
C ILE A 19 -1.02 4.51 -12.11
N LEU A 20 -2.34 4.33 -12.07
CA LEU A 20 -3.11 3.75 -13.17
C LEU A 20 -3.03 4.62 -14.43
N ALA A 21 -3.17 5.94 -14.31
CA ALA A 21 -3.06 6.86 -15.44
C ALA A 21 -1.66 6.81 -16.07
N LEU A 22 -0.60 6.73 -15.26
CA LEU A 22 0.78 6.59 -15.75
C LEU A 22 1.02 5.26 -16.46
N LEU A 23 0.49 4.15 -15.94
CA LEU A 23 0.61 2.83 -16.57
C LEU A 23 -0.11 2.78 -17.92
N VAL A 24 -1.36 3.25 -17.97
CA VAL A 24 -2.15 3.25 -19.20
C VAL A 24 -1.57 4.22 -20.23
N GLY A 25 -1.24 5.45 -19.80
CA GLY A 25 -0.64 6.47 -20.69
C GLY A 25 0.72 6.08 -21.20
N GLY A 26 1.60 5.58 -20.34
CA GLY A 26 2.94 5.10 -20.72
C GLY A 26 2.89 3.87 -21.63
N GLY A 27 1.98 2.92 -21.35
CA GLY A 27 1.75 1.75 -22.19
C GLY A 27 1.27 2.12 -23.59
N ALA A 28 0.26 3.00 -23.68
CA ALA A 28 -0.26 3.48 -24.95
C ALA A 28 0.80 4.24 -25.75
N TYR A 29 1.55 5.13 -25.10
CA TYR A 29 2.64 5.87 -25.75
C TYR A 29 3.73 4.93 -26.29
N SER A 30 4.16 3.95 -25.50
CA SER A 30 5.16 2.97 -25.91
C SER A 30 4.68 2.13 -27.11
N LEU A 31 3.43 1.69 -27.08
CA LEU A 31 2.84 0.88 -28.15
C LEU A 31 2.75 1.66 -29.47
N VAL A 32 2.28 2.91 -29.41
CA VAL A 32 2.18 3.78 -30.60
C VAL A 32 3.57 4.11 -31.15
N THR A 33 4.53 4.38 -30.27
CA THR A 33 5.92 4.66 -30.69
C THR A 33 6.53 3.42 -31.38
N TYR A 34 6.35 2.24 -30.81
CA TYR A 34 6.82 0.98 -31.39
C TYR A 34 6.18 0.73 -32.78
N TYR A 35 4.85 0.94 -32.89
CA TYR A 35 4.14 0.78 -34.15
C TYR A 35 4.66 1.75 -35.23
N PHE A 36 4.84 3.03 -34.90
CA PHE A 36 5.39 4.00 -35.86
C PHE A 36 6.81 3.67 -36.28
N GLN A 37 7.66 3.22 -35.37
CA GLN A 37 9.02 2.84 -35.68
C GLN A 37 9.07 1.60 -36.59
N SER A 38 8.29 0.56 -36.23
CA SER A 38 8.22 -0.66 -37.05
C SER A 38 7.66 -0.39 -38.43
N SER A 39 6.59 0.41 -38.56
CA SER A 39 6.00 0.78 -39.86
C SER A 39 6.98 1.61 -40.71
N THR A 40 7.71 2.55 -40.08
CA THR A 40 8.72 3.35 -40.79
C THR A 40 9.87 2.48 -41.28
N ASP A 41 10.37 1.57 -40.45
CA ASP A 41 11.46 0.66 -40.83
C ASP A 41 11.07 -0.24 -41.99
N GLN A 42 9.81 -0.76 -42.00
CA GLN A 42 9.29 -1.50 -43.15
C GLN A 42 9.19 -0.64 -44.43
N ALA A 43 8.64 0.58 -44.30
CA ALA A 43 8.51 1.47 -45.44
C ALA A 43 9.88 1.84 -46.05
N LEU A 44 10.90 2.07 -45.20
CA LEU A 44 12.27 2.31 -45.65
C LEU A 44 12.87 1.11 -46.40
N LYS A 45 12.62 -0.12 -45.92
CA LYS A 45 13.05 -1.35 -46.59
C LYS A 45 12.36 -1.53 -47.93
N VAL A 46 11.06 -1.28 -48.01
CA VAL A 46 10.30 -1.39 -49.28
C VAL A 46 10.83 -0.38 -50.28
N LYS A 47 10.95 0.90 -49.92
CA LYS A 47 11.46 1.94 -50.85
C LYS A 47 12.89 1.66 -51.28
N MET A 48 13.76 1.21 -50.39
CA MET A 48 15.11 0.78 -50.73
C MET A 48 15.08 -0.37 -51.72
N GLY A 49 14.25 -1.39 -51.47
CA GLY A 49 14.16 -2.57 -52.35
C GLY A 49 13.61 -2.22 -53.74
N THR A 50 12.56 -1.41 -53.85
CA THR A 50 12.01 -0.97 -55.14
C THR A 50 13.04 -0.15 -55.92
N THR A 51 13.77 0.73 -55.26
CA THR A 51 14.83 1.52 -55.89
C THR A 51 15.98 0.63 -56.42
N LEU A 52 16.43 -0.35 -55.61
CA LEU A 52 17.48 -1.29 -56.06
C LEU A 52 17.05 -2.14 -57.24
N LEU A 53 15.77 -2.58 -57.27
CA LEU A 53 15.19 -3.27 -58.43
C LEU A 53 15.20 -2.39 -59.68
N GLY A 54 14.86 -1.10 -59.56
CA GLY A 54 14.93 -0.13 -60.65
C GLY A 54 16.33 0.02 -61.25
N TYR A 55 17.39 -0.14 -60.42
CA TYR A 55 18.77 -0.20 -60.89
C TYR A 55 19.23 -1.58 -61.39
N GLY A 56 18.35 -2.57 -61.46
CA GLY A 56 18.67 -3.93 -61.89
C GLY A 56 19.52 -4.74 -60.90
N ILE A 57 19.53 -4.32 -59.62
CA ILE A 57 20.32 -4.95 -58.58
C ILE A 57 19.51 -6.07 -57.90
N SER A 58 20.13 -7.25 -57.74
CA SER A 58 19.49 -8.36 -57.06
C SER A 58 19.30 -8.05 -55.56
N LEU A 59 18.06 -8.21 -55.07
CA LEU A 59 17.70 -7.93 -53.66
C LEU A 59 18.22 -8.99 -52.71
N PRO A 60 18.74 -8.61 -51.53
CA PRO A 60 18.94 -9.52 -50.41
C PRO A 60 17.60 -10.02 -49.85
N ALA A 61 17.64 -11.16 -49.16
CA ALA A 61 16.42 -11.89 -48.71
C ALA A 61 15.46 -11.03 -47.85
N ASP A 62 16.01 -10.17 -47.01
CA ASP A 62 15.24 -9.29 -46.12
C ASP A 62 14.50 -8.16 -46.86
N LEU A 63 15.09 -7.63 -47.93
CA LEU A 63 14.45 -6.64 -48.80
C LEU A 63 13.44 -7.32 -49.75
N GLN A 64 13.73 -8.54 -50.26
CA GLN A 64 12.79 -9.31 -51.05
C GLN A 64 11.49 -9.55 -50.32
N VAL A 65 11.57 -9.99 -49.07
CA VAL A 65 10.37 -10.21 -48.20
C VAL A 65 9.59 -8.91 -47.97
N ALA A 66 10.29 -7.80 -47.73
CA ALA A 66 9.63 -6.51 -47.50
C ALA A 66 8.87 -6.04 -48.75
N VAL A 67 9.50 -6.11 -49.92
CA VAL A 67 8.92 -5.70 -51.21
C VAL A 67 7.75 -6.63 -51.62
N ALA A 68 7.90 -7.95 -51.42
CA ALA A 68 6.84 -8.92 -51.69
C ALA A 68 5.61 -8.69 -50.84
N ASN A 69 5.79 -8.47 -49.51
CA ASN A 69 4.69 -8.19 -48.57
C ASN A 69 3.98 -6.87 -48.89
N ALA A 70 4.63 -5.92 -49.48
CA ALA A 70 4.06 -4.66 -49.92
C ALA A 70 3.39 -4.71 -51.31
N GLY A 71 3.42 -5.86 -51.99
CA GLY A 71 2.76 -6.07 -53.28
C GLY A 71 3.52 -5.53 -54.50
N PHE A 72 4.77 -5.12 -54.35
CA PHE A 72 5.59 -4.58 -55.44
C PHE A 72 6.36 -5.61 -56.26
N LEU A 73 6.38 -6.91 -55.86
CA LEU A 73 6.90 -8.02 -56.64
C LEU A 73 5.78 -8.68 -57.44
N PRO A 74 5.92 -8.95 -58.76
CA PRO A 74 4.97 -9.71 -59.51
C PRO A 74 4.95 -11.15 -58.96
N THR A 75 3.74 -11.67 -58.68
CA THR A 75 3.48 -13.01 -58.15
C THR A 75 3.79 -14.18 -59.19
N SER A 76 4.39 -13.87 -60.31
CA SER A 76 4.77 -14.87 -61.34
C SER A 76 6.23 -15.30 -61.18
N LYS A 77 6.46 -16.65 -61.20
CA LYS A 77 7.77 -17.30 -61.27
C LYS A 77 8.74 -16.58 -62.24
N PRO A 78 10.02 -16.48 -61.93
CA PRO A 78 11.01 -15.88 -62.84
C PRO A 78 11.03 -16.69 -64.14
N THR A 79 10.52 -16.11 -65.22
CA THR A 79 10.80 -16.52 -66.57
C THR A 79 12.27 -16.28 -66.79
N GLN A 80 13.00 -17.22 -67.32
CA GLN A 80 14.43 -17.17 -67.61
C GLN A 80 14.88 -15.83 -68.19
N PRO A 81 16.05 -15.30 -67.80
CA PRO A 81 16.58 -14.05 -68.35
C PRO A 81 16.76 -14.21 -69.89
N SER A 82 15.89 -13.57 -70.65
CA SER A 82 16.19 -13.32 -72.06
C SER A 82 17.40 -12.39 -72.11
N LEU A 83 18.44 -12.88 -72.71
CA LEU A 83 19.66 -12.07 -73.09
C LEU A 83 19.21 -10.81 -73.79
N VAL A 84 19.29 -9.69 -73.13
CA VAL A 84 19.21 -8.36 -73.77
C VAL A 84 20.55 -8.06 -74.43
N PRO A 85 20.58 -7.59 -75.67
CA PRO A 85 21.81 -7.35 -76.34
C PRO A 85 22.63 -6.20 -75.68
N THR A 86 23.85 -6.53 -75.37
CA THR A 86 24.83 -5.56 -74.93
C THR A 86 25.21 -4.61 -76.10
N THR A 87 24.57 -3.45 -76.17
CA THR A 87 25.13 -2.25 -76.81
C THR A 87 24.53 -1.02 -76.27
N GLY A 88 25.25 -0.30 -75.46
CA GLY A 88 24.90 1.00 -74.93
C GLY A 88 25.55 1.22 -73.57
N ASP A 89 26.61 2.03 -73.52
CA ASP A 89 27.19 2.59 -72.30
C ASP A 89 26.17 3.44 -71.60
N HIS A 90 25.35 2.81 -70.70
CA HIS A 90 24.58 3.56 -69.74
C HIS A 90 25.43 3.75 -68.47
N GLU A 91 25.99 4.95 -68.31
CA GLU A 91 26.48 5.40 -67.02
C GLU A 91 25.39 5.23 -65.97
N LEU A 92 25.75 4.60 -64.87
CA LEU A 92 24.90 4.47 -63.63
C LEU A 92 24.64 5.89 -63.09
N GLY A 93 23.75 6.66 -63.69
CA GLY A 93 23.49 8.03 -63.25
C GLY A 93 22.17 8.66 -63.71
N GLU A 94 21.44 8.01 -64.61
CA GLU A 94 20.15 8.55 -65.01
C GLU A 94 19.02 8.03 -64.12
N PRO A 95 18.18 8.88 -63.55
CA PRO A 95 17.02 8.47 -62.75
C PRO A 95 16.03 7.73 -63.66
N PHE A 96 15.63 6.52 -63.21
CA PHE A 96 14.56 5.77 -63.85
C PHE A 96 13.26 6.59 -63.80
N GLU A 97 12.63 6.86 -64.95
CA GLU A 97 11.27 7.47 -64.97
C GLU A 97 10.25 6.48 -64.43
N GLU A 98 9.81 6.72 -63.20
CA GLU A 98 8.69 5.96 -62.55
C GLU A 98 7.41 6.14 -63.35
N SER A 99 6.72 5.03 -63.66
CA SER A 99 5.41 5.09 -64.30
C SER A 99 4.37 5.80 -63.41
N GLU A 100 3.37 6.46 -64.04
CA GLU A 100 2.30 7.13 -63.27
C GLU A 100 1.58 6.18 -62.28
N GLN A 101 1.52 4.89 -62.59
CA GLN A 101 0.96 3.88 -61.74
C GLN A 101 1.82 3.59 -60.50
N GLU A 102 3.14 3.58 -60.63
CA GLU A 102 4.07 3.41 -59.50
C GLU A 102 4.05 4.65 -58.61
N GLN A 103 3.98 5.84 -59.16
CA GLN A 103 3.82 7.09 -58.37
C GLN A 103 2.50 7.15 -57.58
N MET A 104 1.40 6.61 -58.12
CA MET A 104 0.14 6.50 -57.40
C MET A 104 0.23 5.51 -56.28
N LEU A 105 0.77 4.32 -56.49
CA LEU A 105 1.00 3.29 -55.47
C LEU A 105 1.94 3.79 -54.34
N GLU A 106 2.97 4.55 -54.69
CA GLU A 106 3.88 5.16 -53.72
C GLU A 106 3.18 6.20 -52.84
N ARG A 107 2.28 7.00 -53.39
CA ARG A 107 1.48 7.96 -52.63
C ARG A 107 0.53 7.27 -51.68
N GLU A 108 -0.17 6.23 -52.11
CA GLU A 108 -1.10 5.45 -51.27
C GLU A 108 -0.40 4.66 -50.19
N SER A 109 0.81 4.13 -50.46
CA SER A 109 1.60 3.37 -49.50
C SER A 109 2.41 4.21 -48.50
N GLY A 110 2.39 5.54 -48.66
CA GLY A 110 3.16 6.46 -47.79
C GLY A 110 4.67 6.41 -48.04
N LEU A 111 5.09 5.89 -49.20
CA LEU A 111 6.51 5.83 -49.64
C LEU A 111 6.99 7.15 -50.25
N ALA A 112 6.07 8.00 -50.68
CA ALA A 112 6.35 9.31 -51.28
C ALA A 112 7.14 10.26 -50.36
N ASP A 113 7.02 10.11 -49.03
CA ASP A 113 7.74 10.93 -48.04
C ASP A 113 9.18 10.41 -47.76
N ILE A 114 9.60 9.36 -48.44
CA ILE A 114 10.92 8.74 -48.25
C ILE A 114 11.85 9.22 -49.39
N TYR A 115 12.88 9.93 -49.01
CA TYR A 115 13.95 10.29 -49.95
C TYR A 115 14.99 9.20 -50.04
N ILE A 116 15.62 9.05 -51.19
CA ILE A 116 16.78 8.18 -51.39
C ILE A 116 17.95 8.99 -51.93
N LEU A 117 19.13 8.76 -51.35
CA LEU A 117 20.41 9.27 -51.81
C LEU A 117 21.25 8.07 -52.27
N SER A 118 21.78 8.16 -53.50
CA SER A 118 22.84 7.28 -53.96
C SER A 118 24.17 8.01 -53.76
N LEU A 119 25.11 7.40 -53.06
CA LEU A 119 26.33 8.00 -52.57
C LEU A 119 27.53 7.12 -52.92
N ASN A 120 28.67 7.74 -53.17
CA ASN A 120 29.95 7.05 -53.10
C ASN A 120 30.25 6.68 -51.62
N ILE A 121 31.25 5.81 -51.41
CA ILE A 121 31.70 5.43 -50.06
C ILE A 121 32.26 6.63 -49.27
N ASP A 122 32.79 7.63 -49.94
CA ASP A 122 33.27 8.90 -49.39
C ASP A 122 32.11 9.86 -49.01
N GLY A 123 30.87 9.48 -49.31
CA GLY A 123 29.65 10.25 -49.03
C GLY A 123 29.35 11.32 -50.07
N THR A 124 30.06 11.36 -51.20
CA THR A 124 29.71 12.26 -52.30
C THR A 124 28.44 11.80 -53.00
N LEU A 125 27.49 12.72 -53.24
CA LEU A 125 26.19 12.44 -53.83
C LEU A 125 26.38 12.08 -55.35
N ILE A 126 25.84 10.92 -55.76
CA ILE A 126 25.76 10.49 -57.14
C ILE A 126 24.41 10.89 -57.73
N SER A 127 23.33 10.51 -57.06
CA SER A 127 21.96 10.85 -57.47
C SER A 127 21.02 10.95 -56.29
N SER A 128 19.87 11.59 -56.48
CA SER A 128 18.81 11.71 -55.50
C SER A 128 17.43 11.49 -56.11
N SER A 129 16.53 10.84 -55.39
CA SER A 129 15.19 10.50 -55.88
C SER A 129 14.23 11.70 -56.02
N SER A 130 14.55 12.86 -55.41
CA SER A 130 13.70 14.04 -55.47
C SER A 130 14.49 15.32 -55.23
N SER A 131 13.95 16.48 -55.67
CA SER A 131 14.54 17.79 -55.38
C SER A 131 14.68 18.11 -53.91
N SER A 132 13.80 17.60 -53.06
CA SER A 132 13.90 17.69 -51.59
C SER A 132 15.01 16.82 -51.01
N ALA A 133 15.44 15.78 -51.72
CA ALA A 133 16.52 14.90 -51.33
C ALA A 133 17.90 15.57 -51.42
N ILE A 134 18.05 16.59 -52.28
CA ILE A 134 19.32 17.34 -52.44
C ILE A 134 19.71 18.06 -51.11
N SER A 135 18.74 18.46 -50.33
CA SER A 135 18.95 19.07 -49.01
C SER A 135 18.92 18.04 -47.86
N ALA A 136 18.80 16.75 -48.18
CA ALA A 136 18.73 15.71 -47.16
C ALA A 136 20.11 15.49 -46.52
N PRO A 137 20.15 15.29 -45.21
CA PRO A 137 21.42 15.13 -44.50
C PRO A 137 22.05 13.76 -44.77
N VAL A 138 23.25 13.76 -45.33
CA VAL A 138 24.08 12.55 -45.45
C VAL A 138 24.65 12.17 -44.09
N ASN A 139 24.55 10.91 -43.74
CA ASN A 139 25.09 10.41 -42.47
C ASN A 139 26.28 9.47 -42.73
N PHE A 140 27.49 9.98 -42.52
CA PHE A 140 28.75 9.24 -42.76
C PHE A 140 28.92 8.08 -41.76
N GLU A 141 28.50 8.22 -40.53
CA GLU A 141 28.60 7.13 -39.54
C GLU A 141 27.72 5.92 -39.94
N ALA A 142 26.57 6.18 -40.59
CA ALA A 142 25.72 5.13 -41.13
C ALA A 142 26.37 4.40 -42.29
N ILE A 143 27.08 5.12 -43.17
CA ILE A 143 27.83 4.52 -44.27
C ILE A 143 28.94 3.62 -43.73
N ASN A 144 29.75 4.11 -42.78
CA ASN A 144 30.83 3.34 -42.16
C ASN A 144 30.32 2.10 -41.40
N ALA A 145 29.15 2.19 -40.80
CA ALA A 145 28.51 1.05 -40.12
C ALA A 145 28.01 0.03 -41.15
N ALA A 146 27.29 0.49 -42.17
CA ALA A 146 26.76 -0.37 -43.24
C ALA A 146 27.84 -1.04 -44.08
N GLU A 147 29.01 -0.39 -44.26
CA GLU A 147 30.15 -1.01 -44.93
C GLU A 147 30.64 -2.29 -44.25
N LYS A 148 30.56 -2.34 -42.91
CA LYS A 148 30.98 -3.49 -42.09
C LYS A 148 29.91 -4.57 -42.00
N THR A 149 28.63 -4.20 -41.91
CA THR A 149 27.52 -5.10 -41.62
C THR A 149 26.60 -5.36 -42.84
N GLY A 150 26.81 -4.64 -43.96
CA GLY A 150 25.93 -4.66 -45.13
C GLY A 150 24.79 -3.65 -45.06
N SER A 151 24.23 -3.38 -43.91
CA SER A 151 23.16 -2.41 -43.71
C SER A 151 23.19 -1.80 -42.32
N ASP A 152 22.59 -0.60 -42.15
CA ASP A 152 22.47 0.10 -40.86
C ASP A 152 21.15 0.83 -40.76
N PHE A 153 20.51 0.70 -39.59
CA PHE A 153 19.31 1.46 -39.22
C PHE A 153 19.58 2.39 -38.06
N ARG A 154 19.39 3.70 -38.26
CA ARG A 154 19.56 4.67 -37.17
C ARG A 154 18.56 5.81 -37.21
N THR A 155 18.33 6.41 -36.07
CA THR A 155 17.63 7.69 -35.96
C THR A 155 18.61 8.74 -35.50
N PHE A 156 18.71 9.84 -36.22
CA PHE A 156 19.56 10.98 -35.85
C PHE A 156 18.77 12.29 -35.95
N THR A 157 19.32 13.33 -35.39
CA THR A 157 18.75 14.69 -35.48
C THR A 157 19.64 15.50 -36.45
N ASN A 158 19.02 16.09 -37.48
CA ASN A 158 19.74 16.93 -38.41
C ASN A 158 20.09 18.30 -37.81
N GLN A 159 20.86 19.13 -38.55
CA GLN A 159 21.26 20.47 -38.09
C GLN A 159 20.09 21.40 -37.76
N ASN A 160 18.92 21.16 -38.33
CA ASN A 160 17.70 21.93 -38.13
C ASN A 160 16.85 21.39 -36.95
N GLY A 161 17.35 20.45 -36.14
CA GLY A 161 16.63 19.86 -35.02
C GLY A 161 15.57 18.83 -35.41
N ILE A 162 15.49 18.45 -36.69
CA ILE A 162 14.50 17.49 -37.21
C ILE A 162 15.04 16.07 -37.04
N ARG A 163 14.28 15.17 -36.48
CA ARG A 163 14.64 13.76 -36.37
C ARG A 163 14.37 13.04 -37.68
N VAL A 164 15.35 12.26 -38.10
CA VAL A 164 15.31 11.48 -39.33
C VAL A 164 15.58 10.03 -39.02
N ARG A 165 14.72 9.13 -39.50
CA ARG A 165 14.96 7.69 -39.49
C ARG A 165 15.64 7.33 -40.82
N LEU A 166 16.81 6.70 -40.74
CA LEU A 166 17.66 6.39 -41.88
C LEU A 166 17.90 4.89 -41.97
N PHE A 167 17.81 4.37 -43.17
CA PHE A 167 18.27 3.03 -43.53
C PHE A 167 19.35 3.16 -44.59
N THR A 168 20.55 2.68 -44.30
CA THR A 168 21.70 2.69 -45.18
C THR A 168 21.99 1.27 -45.65
N TYR A 169 22.19 1.11 -46.94
CA TYR A 169 22.54 -0.16 -47.53
C TYR A 169 23.79 0.03 -48.45
N VAL A 170 24.77 -0.88 -48.34
CA VAL A 170 26.03 -0.78 -49.11
C VAL A 170 26.11 -1.95 -50.08
N ILE A 171 26.38 -1.61 -51.33
CA ILE A 171 26.53 -2.58 -52.44
C ILE A 171 27.97 -2.56 -52.93
N LYS A 172 28.52 -3.76 -53.15
CA LYS A 172 29.86 -3.98 -53.72
C LYS A 172 29.69 -4.68 -55.07
N THR A 173 29.87 -3.95 -56.17
CA THR A 173 29.75 -4.50 -57.52
C THR A 173 31.00 -4.15 -58.32
N GLU A 174 31.70 -5.14 -58.89
CA GLU A 174 32.85 -5.03 -59.83
C GLU A 174 33.87 -3.97 -59.42
N GLY A 175 34.26 -3.91 -58.14
CA GLY A 175 35.30 -2.98 -57.67
C GLY A 175 34.80 -1.58 -57.33
N LYS A 176 33.52 -1.25 -57.53
CA LYS A 176 32.86 -0.02 -57.02
C LYS A 176 32.04 -0.32 -55.79
N VAL A 177 32.17 0.51 -54.77
CA VAL A 177 31.37 0.44 -53.55
C VAL A 177 30.45 1.66 -53.51
N GLN A 178 29.15 1.41 -53.49
CA GLN A 178 28.15 2.47 -53.46
C GLN A 178 27.26 2.29 -52.21
N ALA A 179 26.88 3.40 -51.60
CA ALA A 179 25.97 3.44 -50.46
C ALA A 179 24.63 4.07 -50.87
N PHE A 180 23.54 3.42 -50.50
CA PHE A 180 22.19 3.94 -50.67
C PHE A 180 21.65 4.30 -49.30
N GLN A 181 21.13 5.54 -49.13
CA GLN A 181 20.50 5.99 -47.91
C GLN A 181 19.04 6.33 -48.16
N ALA A 182 18.11 5.55 -47.62
CA ALA A 182 16.69 5.85 -47.57
C ALA A 182 16.37 6.54 -46.25
N GLY A 183 15.78 7.72 -46.30
CA GLY A 183 15.46 8.48 -45.08
C GLY A 183 14.05 9.03 -45.05
N ARG A 184 13.47 9.07 -43.84
CA ARG A 184 12.17 9.66 -43.59
C ARG A 184 12.24 10.67 -42.45
N PHE A 185 11.67 11.85 -42.65
CA PHE A 185 11.52 12.85 -41.60
C PHE A 185 10.40 12.45 -40.63
N LEU A 186 10.70 12.44 -39.32
CA LEU A 186 9.77 11.99 -38.29
C LEU A 186 8.89 13.13 -37.74
N THR A 187 8.84 14.29 -38.39
CA THR A 187 8.12 15.49 -37.91
C THR A 187 6.64 15.23 -37.68
N ALA A 188 5.96 14.59 -38.64
CA ALA A 188 4.54 14.26 -38.54
C ALA A 188 4.25 13.28 -37.38
N GLN A 189 5.11 12.26 -37.23
CA GLN A 189 5.00 11.28 -36.13
C GLN A 189 5.22 11.93 -34.76
N GLN A 190 6.23 12.82 -34.65
CA GLN A 190 6.49 13.58 -33.42
C GLN A 190 5.30 14.48 -33.05
N PHE A 191 4.68 15.11 -34.03
CA PHE A 191 3.48 15.91 -33.81
C PHE A 191 2.35 15.06 -33.24
N VAL A 192 2.03 13.92 -33.86
CA VAL A 192 1.00 12.98 -33.37
C VAL A 192 1.31 12.47 -31.96
N LEU A 193 2.55 12.06 -31.69
CA LEU A 193 2.98 11.60 -30.35
C LEU A 193 2.89 12.72 -29.32
N SER A 194 3.23 13.96 -29.67
CA SER A 194 3.11 15.10 -28.77
C SER A 194 1.64 15.43 -28.44
N GLN A 195 0.75 15.34 -29.42
CA GLN A 195 -0.67 15.51 -29.22
C GLN A 195 -1.27 14.39 -28.36
N LEU A 196 -0.88 13.14 -28.63
CA LEU A 196 -1.26 11.99 -27.80
C LEU A 196 -0.85 12.20 -26.34
N MET A 197 0.39 12.62 -26.07
CA MET A 197 0.86 12.92 -24.73
C MET A 197 0.04 14.02 -24.05
N LYS A 198 -0.24 15.12 -24.75
CA LYS A 198 -1.05 16.23 -24.22
C LYS A 198 -2.45 15.77 -23.85
N THR A 199 -3.12 15.08 -24.78
CA THR A 199 -4.49 14.59 -24.55
C THR A 199 -4.56 13.58 -23.41
N MET A 200 -3.61 12.65 -23.34
CA MET A 200 -3.53 11.68 -22.23
C MET A 200 -3.25 12.34 -20.88
N THR A 201 -2.38 13.37 -20.85
CA THR A 201 -2.08 14.11 -19.64
C THR A 201 -3.32 14.86 -19.14
N ILE A 202 -4.05 15.54 -20.03
CA ILE A 202 -5.29 16.26 -19.69
C ILE A 202 -6.36 15.26 -19.21
N ALA A 203 -6.57 14.15 -19.94
CA ALA A 203 -7.54 13.13 -19.57
C ALA A 203 -7.20 12.49 -18.22
N GLY A 204 -5.93 12.16 -17.98
CA GLY A 204 -5.44 11.62 -16.71
C GLY A 204 -5.64 12.59 -15.55
N ALA A 205 -5.37 13.89 -15.75
CA ALA A 205 -5.61 14.92 -14.75
C ALA A 205 -7.11 15.05 -14.42
N LEU A 206 -7.98 15.03 -15.43
CA LEU A 206 -9.44 15.10 -15.25
C LEU A 206 -9.96 13.87 -14.47
N VAL A 207 -9.56 12.68 -14.85
CA VAL A 207 -9.92 11.43 -14.16
C VAL A 207 -9.46 11.47 -12.71
N THR A 208 -8.21 11.88 -12.45
CA THR A 208 -7.67 12.00 -11.09
C THR A 208 -8.46 12.99 -10.25
N LEU A 209 -8.87 14.14 -10.82
CA LEU A 209 -9.70 15.12 -10.14
C LEU A 209 -11.08 14.54 -9.78
N ILE A 210 -11.74 13.87 -10.72
CA ILE A 210 -13.06 13.24 -10.50
C ILE A 210 -12.98 12.18 -9.40
N PHE A 211 -11.99 11.30 -9.47
CA PHE A 211 -11.77 10.27 -8.44
C PHE A 211 -11.44 10.88 -7.07
N GLY A 212 -10.65 11.95 -7.02
CA GLY A 212 -10.36 12.69 -5.79
C GLY A 212 -11.62 13.27 -5.14
N LEU A 213 -12.46 13.95 -5.92
CA LEU A 213 -13.74 14.51 -5.46
C LEU A 213 -14.73 13.43 -5.02
N ALA A 214 -14.88 12.37 -5.81
CA ALA A 214 -15.75 11.24 -5.48
C ALA A 214 -15.30 10.55 -4.19
N SER A 215 -14.00 10.27 -4.05
CA SER A 215 -13.41 9.67 -2.84
C SER A 215 -13.63 10.54 -1.60
N TRP A 216 -13.42 11.85 -1.72
CA TRP A 216 -13.68 12.80 -0.64
C TRP A 216 -15.14 12.79 -0.19
N PHE A 217 -16.08 12.77 -1.14
CA PHE A 217 -17.51 12.73 -0.88
C PHE A 217 -17.93 11.40 -0.23
N LEU A 218 -17.55 10.26 -0.84
CA LEU A 218 -17.89 8.93 -0.32
C LEU A 218 -17.30 8.70 1.07
N ALA A 219 -16.02 9.02 1.30
CA ALA A 219 -15.39 8.88 2.59
C ALA A 219 -16.12 9.67 3.68
N GLY A 220 -16.61 10.87 3.36
CA GLY A 220 -17.44 11.66 4.27
C GLY A 220 -18.79 11.02 4.59
N ARG A 221 -19.43 10.44 3.59
CA ARG A 221 -20.76 9.85 3.73
C ARG A 221 -20.74 8.49 4.45
N THR A 222 -19.70 7.68 4.25
CA THR A 222 -19.60 6.35 4.85
C THR A 222 -19.19 6.39 6.33
N ILE A 223 -18.36 7.36 6.72
CA ILE A 223 -17.84 7.44 8.09
C ILE A 223 -18.89 8.02 9.06
N LYS A 224 -19.73 8.96 8.62
CA LYS A 224 -20.69 9.63 9.47
C LYS A 224 -21.73 8.70 10.12
N PRO A 225 -22.40 7.77 9.40
CA PRO A 225 -23.36 6.84 10.02
C PRO A 225 -22.75 5.93 11.10
N SER A 226 -21.51 5.52 10.90
CA SER A 226 -20.76 4.70 11.87
C SER A 226 -20.46 5.48 13.15
N GLN A 227 -20.16 6.78 13.04
CA GLN A 227 -19.99 7.67 14.18
C GLN A 227 -21.29 7.85 14.96
N ASP A 228 -22.36 8.20 14.25
CA ASP A 228 -23.67 8.45 14.86
C ASP A 228 -24.19 7.17 15.56
N ALA A 229 -23.89 5.99 15.00
CA ALA A 229 -24.22 4.71 15.64
C ALA A 229 -23.41 4.49 16.93
N PHE A 230 -22.11 4.78 16.90
CA PHE A 230 -21.23 4.65 18.06
C PHE A 230 -21.60 5.66 19.16
N GLU A 231 -21.88 6.91 18.83
CA GLU A 231 -22.35 7.92 19.80
C GLU A 231 -23.69 7.52 20.42
N ARG A 232 -24.65 7.04 19.61
CA ARG A 232 -25.94 6.54 20.12
C ARG A 232 -25.77 5.36 21.06
N GLN A 233 -24.87 4.42 20.74
CA GLN A 233 -24.56 3.30 21.62
C GLN A 233 -23.99 3.77 22.96
N GLN A 234 -23.13 4.77 22.97
CA GLN A 234 -22.57 5.33 24.22
C GLN A 234 -23.62 6.03 25.07
N VAL A 235 -24.46 6.86 24.45
CA VAL A 235 -25.57 7.53 25.14
C VAL A 235 -26.54 6.49 25.71
N PHE A 236 -26.84 5.44 24.94
CA PHE A 236 -27.69 4.33 25.43
C PHE A 236 -27.08 3.64 26.66
N ILE A 237 -25.82 3.27 26.64
CA ILE A 237 -25.11 2.64 27.77
C ILE A 237 -25.12 3.57 28.99
N ALA A 238 -24.87 4.86 28.81
CA ALA A 238 -24.87 5.84 29.89
C ALA A 238 -26.25 5.97 30.53
N ASN A 239 -27.30 6.12 29.75
CA ASN A 239 -28.68 6.24 30.24
C ASN A 239 -29.15 4.95 30.89
N ALA A 240 -28.94 3.79 30.25
CA ALA A 240 -29.30 2.49 30.84
C ALA A 240 -28.61 2.27 32.20
N SER A 241 -27.38 2.67 32.35
CA SER A 241 -26.62 2.55 33.59
C SER A 241 -27.17 3.45 34.70
N HIS A 242 -27.62 4.67 34.35
CA HIS A 242 -28.28 5.55 35.30
C HIS A 242 -29.64 4.99 35.76
N GLU A 243 -30.43 4.49 34.82
CA GLU A 243 -31.75 3.89 35.10
C GLU A 243 -31.67 2.57 35.86
N LEU A 244 -30.56 1.81 35.69
CA LEU A 244 -30.34 0.58 36.47
C LEU A 244 -29.76 0.84 37.87
N ARG A 245 -29.03 1.92 38.09
CA ARG A 245 -28.43 2.24 39.39
C ARG A 245 -29.48 2.49 40.45
N THR A 246 -30.55 3.20 40.11
CA THR A 246 -31.61 3.58 41.07
C THR A 246 -32.35 2.37 41.66
N PRO A 247 -32.93 1.43 40.86
CA PRO A 247 -33.59 0.24 41.43
C PRO A 247 -32.61 -0.65 42.19
N LEU A 248 -31.37 -0.77 41.72
CA LEU A 248 -30.34 -1.57 42.37
C LEU A 248 -29.96 -0.99 43.74
N THR A 249 -29.90 0.34 43.89
CA THR A 249 -29.65 1.01 45.17
C THR A 249 -30.81 0.75 46.14
N LEU A 250 -32.08 0.72 45.68
CA LEU A 250 -33.24 0.39 46.49
C LEU A 250 -33.22 -1.08 46.94
N ILE A 251 -32.89 -2.02 46.04
CA ILE A 251 -32.72 -3.44 46.36
C ILE A 251 -31.64 -3.60 47.45
N HIS A 252 -30.46 -2.99 47.22
CA HIS A 252 -29.35 -3.04 48.17
C HIS A 252 -29.77 -2.52 49.57
N ALA A 253 -30.39 -1.34 49.64
CA ALA A 253 -30.86 -0.76 50.91
C ALA A 253 -31.94 -1.62 51.59
N GLY A 254 -32.86 -2.18 50.79
CA GLY A 254 -33.90 -3.08 51.29
C GLY A 254 -33.35 -4.37 51.91
N VAL A 255 -32.36 -4.97 51.21
CA VAL A 255 -31.69 -6.19 51.68
C VAL A 255 -30.83 -5.93 52.93
N GLU A 256 -30.08 -4.82 52.99
CA GLU A 256 -29.32 -4.43 54.19
C GLU A 256 -30.23 -4.22 55.38
N LEU A 257 -31.39 -3.58 55.20
CA LEU A 257 -32.36 -3.39 56.25
C LEU A 257 -32.97 -4.72 56.72
N GLY A 258 -33.26 -5.63 55.79
CA GLY A 258 -33.67 -6.99 56.03
C GLY A 258 -32.67 -7.78 56.87
N LEU A 259 -31.40 -7.74 56.51
CA LEU A 259 -30.29 -8.38 57.22
C LEU A 259 -30.14 -7.91 58.66
N ARG A 260 -30.33 -6.61 58.90
CA ARG A 260 -30.26 -6.01 60.22
C ARG A 260 -31.46 -6.43 61.12
N LYS A 261 -32.66 -6.65 60.53
CA LYS A 261 -33.90 -6.97 61.26
C LYS A 261 -34.15 -8.48 61.44
N SER A 262 -33.61 -9.30 60.54
CA SER A 262 -33.82 -10.75 60.59
C SER A 262 -33.08 -11.37 61.76
N ARG A 263 -33.78 -12.27 62.44
CA ARG A 263 -33.27 -13.12 63.53
C ARG A 263 -33.03 -14.56 63.05
N ASP A 264 -33.65 -14.95 62.00
CA ASP A 264 -33.50 -16.27 61.39
C ASP A 264 -32.20 -16.41 60.60
N LYS A 265 -31.47 -17.50 60.83
CA LYS A 265 -30.17 -17.78 60.26
C LYS A 265 -30.26 -18.08 58.75
N GLU A 266 -31.28 -18.81 58.33
CA GLU A 266 -31.53 -19.17 56.93
C GLU A 266 -31.92 -17.94 56.10
N GLN A 267 -32.80 -17.08 56.66
CA GLN A 267 -33.16 -15.83 56.03
C GLN A 267 -31.97 -14.86 55.90
N LYS A 268 -31.05 -14.83 56.87
CA LYS A 268 -29.83 -14.03 56.76
C LYS A 268 -28.94 -14.53 55.65
N LEU A 269 -28.83 -15.82 55.46
CA LEU A 269 -28.01 -16.41 54.39
C LEU A 269 -28.56 -16.01 53.01
N LEU A 270 -29.87 -16.19 52.80
CA LEU A 270 -30.54 -15.78 51.56
C LEU A 270 -30.39 -14.29 51.26
N LEU A 271 -30.56 -13.43 52.30
CA LEU A 271 -30.39 -11.99 52.13
C LEU A 271 -28.93 -11.61 51.86
N SER A 272 -27.96 -12.34 52.41
CA SER A 272 -26.54 -12.15 52.12
C SER A 272 -26.20 -12.46 50.65
N ASP A 273 -26.78 -13.54 50.11
CA ASP A 273 -26.60 -13.92 48.70
C ASP A 273 -27.20 -12.86 47.76
N VAL A 274 -28.41 -12.35 48.07
CA VAL A 274 -29.04 -11.27 47.31
C VAL A 274 -28.21 -9.98 47.37
N LEU A 275 -27.60 -9.68 48.52
CA LEU A 275 -26.73 -8.51 48.68
C LEU A 275 -25.46 -8.63 47.82
N GLU A 276 -24.88 -9.83 47.78
CA GLU A 276 -23.73 -10.13 46.96
C GLU A 276 -24.05 -9.96 45.46
N ASP A 277 -25.19 -10.49 45.01
CA ASP A 277 -25.67 -10.31 43.63
C ASP A 277 -25.92 -8.84 43.29
N ALA A 278 -26.52 -8.09 44.21
CA ALA A 278 -26.72 -6.64 44.00
C ALA A 278 -25.41 -5.88 43.91
N ASN A 279 -24.42 -6.20 44.73
CA ASN A 279 -23.08 -5.60 44.66
C ASN A 279 -22.35 -5.95 43.35
N TYR A 280 -22.48 -7.21 42.91
CA TYR A 280 -21.94 -7.64 41.62
C TYR A 280 -22.54 -6.86 40.44
N MET A 281 -23.88 -6.71 40.40
CA MET A 281 -24.56 -5.93 39.37
C MET A 281 -24.14 -4.46 39.39
N LYS A 282 -24.01 -3.84 40.57
CA LYS A 282 -23.53 -2.47 40.74
C LYS A 282 -22.13 -2.32 40.14
N LYS A 283 -21.21 -3.22 40.44
CA LYS A 283 -19.84 -3.21 39.90
C LYS A 283 -19.84 -3.36 38.37
N LEU A 284 -20.66 -4.25 37.80
CA LEU A 284 -20.81 -4.41 36.36
C LEU A 284 -21.25 -3.13 35.67
N ILE A 285 -22.25 -2.43 36.23
CA ILE A 285 -22.76 -1.18 35.68
C ILE A 285 -21.68 -0.10 35.73
N GLU A 286 -20.93 0.02 36.83
CA GLU A 286 -19.83 0.98 36.99
C GLU A 286 -18.69 0.69 35.99
N ASP A 287 -18.33 -0.57 35.82
CA ASP A 287 -17.29 -1.04 34.87
C ASP A 287 -17.66 -0.74 33.40
N LEU A 288 -18.94 -0.98 33.03
CA LEU A 288 -19.45 -0.66 31.69
C LEU A 288 -19.48 0.84 31.42
N LEU A 289 -19.88 1.65 32.42
CA LEU A 289 -19.85 3.10 32.32
C LEU A 289 -18.40 3.64 32.11
N LEU A 290 -17.46 3.08 32.88
CA LEU A 290 -16.06 3.47 32.78
C LEU A 290 -15.51 3.13 31.40
N LEU A 291 -15.75 1.93 30.87
CA LEU A 291 -15.35 1.52 29.52
C LEU A 291 -15.99 2.42 28.46
N SER A 292 -17.28 2.73 28.57
CA SER A 292 -17.97 3.63 27.66
C SER A 292 -17.31 5.02 27.61
N ARG A 293 -16.92 5.58 28.77
CA ARG A 293 -16.21 6.87 28.85
C ARG A 293 -14.79 6.80 28.29
N LEU A 294 -14.09 5.69 28.49
CA LEU A 294 -12.75 5.45 27.95
C LEU A 294 -12.80 5.35 26.41
N ASP A 295 -13.74 4.60 25.86
CA ASP A 295 -13.95 4.47 24.41
C ASP A 295 -14.28 5.82 23.76
N ALA A 296 -15.12 6.61 24.41
CA ALA A 296 -15.46 7.97 23.98
C ALA A 296 -14.29 8.97 24.10
N LYS A 297 -13.19 8.58 24.76
CA LYS A 297 -12.11 9.48 25.18
C LYS A 297 -12.62 10.71 25.96
N SER A 298 -13.76 10.54 26.65
CA SER A 298 -14.41 11.57 27.45
C SER A 298 -13.95 11.57 28.92
N LEU A 299 -13.19 10.55 29.34
CA LEU A 299 -12.63 10.47 30.66
C LEU A 299 -11.52 11.53 30.81
N LYS A 300 -11.72 12.50 31.68
CA LYS A 300 -10.67 13.44 32.07
C LYS A 300 -9.72 12.73 33.03
N LEU A 301 -8.43 12.72 32.68
CA LEU A 301 -7.35 12.16 33.49
C LEU A 301 -6.58 13.31 34.13
N ASP A 302 -6.29 13.17 35.42
CA ASP A 302 -5.44 14.10 36.16
C ASP A 302 -4.00 13.57 36.21
N ILE A 303 -3.28 13.79 35.12
CA ILE A 303 -1.91 13.27 34.93
C ILE A 303 -0.93 14.13 35.72
N ALA A 304 -0.26 13.52 36.68
CA ALA A 304 0.75 14.16 37.53
C ALA A 304 1.99 13.27 37.69
N PRO A 305 3.15 13.81 38.11
CA PRO A 305 4.29 13.01 38.54
C PRO A 305 3.93 12.26 39.84
N VAL A 306 3.91 10.92 39.79
CA VAL A 306 3.53 10.06 40.90
C VAL A 306 4.65 9.09 41.21
N ARG A 307 4.97 8.95 42.50
CA ARG A 307 5.87 7.91 43.01
C ARG A 307 5.21 6.54 42.94
N ILE A 308 5.60 5.74 41.95
CA ILE A 308 4.98 4.45 41.68
C ILE A 308 5.28 3.43 42.78
N ASP A 309 6.47 3.49 43.39
CA ASP A 309 6.83 2.67 44.53
C ASP A 309 5.89 2.90 45.74
N GLN A 310 5.61 4.15 46.10
CA GLN A 310 4.70 4.50 47.18
C GLN A 310 3.25 4.09 46.88
N LEU A 311 2.75 4.46 45.69
CA LEU A 311 1.41 4.09 45.28
C LEU A 311 1.24 2.57 45.27
N THR A 312 2.23 1.82 44.78
CA THR A 312 2.20 0.33 44.80
C THR A 312 2.22 -0.21 46.23
N SER A 313 3.08 0.32 47.10
CA SER A 313 3.13 -0.08 48.51
C SER A 313 1.79 0.13 49.24
N ASP A 314 1.13 1.29 48.99
CA ASP A 314 -0.17 1.58 49.62
C ASP A 314 -1.28 0.61 49.14
N VAL A 315 -1.28 0.27 47.84
CA VAL A 315 -2.22 -0.69 47.28
C VAL A 315 -1.97 -2.09 47.84
N VAL A 316 -0.70 -2.54 47.83
CA VAL A 316 -0.32 -3.84 48.43
C VAL A 316 -0.77 -3.92 49.87
N ARG A 317 -0.50 -2.90 50.68
CA ARG A 317 -0.95 -2.85 52.08
C ARG A 317 -2.48 -2.96 52.23
N SER A 318 -3.23 -2.34 51.32
CA SER A 318 -4.70 -2.38 51.35
C SER A 318 -5.25 -3.78 51.05
N ILE A 319 -4.59 -4.56 50.21
CA ILE A 319 -5.02 -5.87 49.77
C ILE A 319 -4.44 -7.01 50.63
N SER A 320 -3.33 -6.75 51.35
CA SER A 320 -2.66 -7.77 52.20
C SER A 320 -3.58 -8.43 53.23
N ARG A 321 -4.51 -7.65 53.81
CA ARG A 321 -5.52 -8.22 54.75
C ARG A 321 -6.45 -9.24 54.10
N LEU A 322 -6.73 -9.07 52.79
CA LEU A 322 -7.55 -10.02 52.05
C LEU A 322 -6.71 -11.24 51.65
N ALA A 323 -5.46 -11.03 51.22
CA ALA A 323 -4.51 -12.08 50.90
C ALA A 323 -4.23 -12.99 52.12
N GLU A 324 -4.06 -12.40 53.32
CA GLU A 324 -3.85 -13.14 54.56
C GLU A 324 -5.04 -14.07 54.95
N LYS A 325 -6.28 -13.67 54.65
CA LYS A 325 -7.45 -14.51 54.86
C LYS A 325 -7.47 -15.77 53.98
N GLU A 326 -6.81 -15.69 52.82
CA GLU A 326 -6.68 -16.77 51.85
C GLU A 326 -5.31 -17.47 51.96
N ASN A 327 -4.53 -17.17 53.00
CA ASN A 327 -3.16 -17.66 53.22
C ASN A 327 -2.19 -17.38 52.07
N ILE A 328 -2.38 -16.25 51.35
CA ILE A 328 -1.51 -15.85 50.26
C ILE A 328 -0.55 -14.76 50.74
N HIS A 329 0.75 -14.93 50.46
CA HIS A 329 1.77 -13.96 50.80
C HIS A 329 2.12 -13.04 49.65
N ILE A 330 2.14 -11.72 49.89
CA ILE A 330 2.55 -10.74 48.87
C ILE A 330 3.98 -10.27 49.18
N VAL A 331 4.91 -10.51 48.26
CA VAL A 331 6.29 -10.09 48.36
C VAL A 331 6.50 -8.91 47.40
N SER A 332 7.10 -7.82 47.87
CA SER A 332 7.28 -6.61 47.05
C SER A 332 8.76 -6.19 46.98
N SER A 333 9.23 -5.88 45.74
CA SER A 333 10.53 -5.31 45.44
C SER A 333 10.36 -4.01 44.66
N LEU A 334 10.38 -2.87 45.35
CA LEU A 334 9.98 -1.59 44.82
C LEU A 334 11.17 -0.62 44.80
N ILE A 335 11.58 -0.19 43.58
CA ILE A 335 12.56 0.90 43.43
C ILE A 335 11.85 2.24 43.25
N ASN A 336 12.44 3.30 43.81
CA ASN A 336 11.89 4.65 43.75
C ASN A 336 11.89 5.18 42.29
N LEU A 337 10.73 5.28 41.70
CA LEU A 337 10.54 5.80 40.34
C LEU A 337 9.29 6.69 40.25
N ASN A 338 9.43 7.80 39.53
CA ASN A 338 8.34 8.70 39.21
C ASN A 338 7.82 8.41 37.79
N SER A 339 6.49 8.39 37.64
CA SER A 339 5.83 8.30 36.33
C SER A 339 4.73 9.33 36.18
N LEU A 340 4.46 9.74 34.95
CA LEU A 340 3.37 10.66 34.61
C LEU A 340 2.07 9.87 34.46
N VAL A 341 1.28 9.79 35.53
CA VAL A 341 0.04 9.02 35.61
C VAL A 341 -1.03 9.74 36.44
N ASP A 342 -2.28 9.33 36.26
CA ASP A 342 -3.38 9.66 37.17
C ASP A 342 -3.34 8.68 38.36
N PRO A 343 -3.09 9.16 39.59
CA PRO A 343 -2.91 8.27 40.75
C PRO A 343 -4.14 7.45 41.09
N VAL A 344 -5.34 8.01 40.89
CA VAL A 344 -6.61 7.33 41.19
C VAL A 344 -6.83 6.19 40.19
N ARG A 345 -6.58 6.45 38.91
CA ARG A 345 -6.75 5.44 37.87
C ARG A 345 -5.66 4.39 37.91
N MET A 346 -4.43 4.76 38.25
CA MET A 346 -3.35 3.80 38.44
C MET A 346 -3.57 2.89 39.65
N LYS A 347 -4.09 3.43 40.75
CA LYS A 347 -4.55 2.63 41.90
C LYS A 347 -5.63 1.62 41.50
N GLN A 348 -6.60 2.03 40.68
CA GLN A 348 -7.65 1.16 40.14
C GLN A 348 -7.08 0.03 39.30
N VAL A 349 -6.11 0.34 38.39
CA VAL A 349 -5.41 -0.68 37.57
C VAL A 349 -4.71 -1.70 38.45
N LEU A 350 -3.97 -1.24 39.46
CA LEU A 350 -3.25 -2.12 40.38
C LEU A 350 -4.21 -3.04 41.18
N LEU A 351 -5.33 -2.49 41.69
CA LEU A 351 -6.33 -3.28 42.37
C LEU A 351 -6.91 -4.37 41.45
N ILE A 352 -7.21 -4.06 40.21
CA ILE A 352 -7.70 -5.04 39.23
C ILE A 352 -6.70 -6.17 39.03
N VAL A 353 -5.42 -5.81 38.82
CA VAL A 353 -4.36 -6.79 38.53
C VAL A 353 -4.07 -7.66 39.76
N LEU A 354 -4.01 -7.07 40.95
CA LEU A 354 -3.78 -7.81 42.21
C LEU A 354 -4.98 -8.67 42.59
N ASP A 355 -6.23 -8.21 42.42
CA ASP A 355 -7.44 -9.02 42.61
C ASP A 355 -7.43 -10.24 41.68
N ASN A 356 -7.02 -10.06 40.44
CA ASN A 356 -6.87 -11.16 39.47
C ASN A 356 -5.77 -12.15 39.91
N ALA A 357 -4.63 -11.65 40.35
CA ALA A 357 -3.55 -12.49 40.87
C ALA A 357 -3.97 -13.31 42.09
N LEU A 358 -4.66 -12.68 43.07
CA LEU A 358 -5.18 -13.37 44.26
C LEU A 358 -6.15 -14.49 43.89
N ARG A 359 -7.10 -14.21 43.02
CA ARG A 359 -8.11 -15.21 42.60
C ARG A 359 -7.53 -16.42 41.88
N ASN A 360 -6.38 -16.27 41.24
CA ASN A 360 -5.75 -17.34 40.46
C ASN A 360 -4.60 -18.03 41.20
N SER A 361 -4.16 -17.49 42.36
CA SER A 361 -3.13 -18.08 43.19
C SER A 361 -3.70 -19.27 43.98
N PRO A 362 -2.93 -20.34 44.22
CA PRO A 362 -3.30 -21.44 45.07
C PRO A 362 -3.29 -21.00 46.57
N GLU A 363 -3.98 -21.74 47.43
CA GLU A 363 -3.84 -21.61 48.90
C GLU A 363 -2.35 -21.76 49.29
N ASN A 364 -1.88 -20.94 50.21
CA ASN A 364 -0.48 -20.84 50.65
C ASN A 364 0.47 -20.41 49.51
N GLY A 365 -0.07 -19.84 48.43
CA GLY A 365 0.73 -19.30 47.33
C GLY A 365 1.40 -17.96 47.67
N HIS A 366 2.18 -17.45 46.75
CA HIS A 366 2.77 -16.11 46.85
C HIS A 366 2.56 -15.30 45.58
N ILE A 367 2.46 -13.98 45.74
CA ILE A 367 2.36 -13.02 44.68
C ILE A 367 3.59 -12.09 44.77
N GLU A 368 4.28 -11.91 43.70
CA GLU A 368 5.43 -11.01 43.60
C GLU A 368 5.03 -9.70 42.92
N VAL A 369 5.37 -8.55 43.55
CA VAL A 369 5.13 -7.23 43.00
C VAL A 369 6.47 -6.50 42.87
N ALA A 370 6.83 -6.13 41.65
CA ALA A 370 8.09 -5.45 41.40
C ALA A 370 7.88 -4.13 40.65
N VAL A 371 8.63 -3.12 41.07
CA VAL A 371 8.79 -1.87 40.32
C VAL A 371 10.24 -1.75 39.91
N VAL A 372 10.50 -1.72 38.60
CA VAL A 372 11.85 -1.68 38.03
C VAL A 372 11.97 -0.62 36.94
N ARG A 373 13.17 -0.13 36.69
CA ARG A 373 13.46 0.74 35.57
C ARG A 373 13.94 -0.09 34.37
N GLN A 374 13.24 0.04 33.25
CA GLN A 374 13.68 -0.55 32.00
C GLN A 374 13.82 0.53 30.92
N LYS A 375 15.06 0.86 30.58
CA LYS A 375 15.40 1.98 29.68
C LYS A 375 14.77 3.30 30.14
N ALA A 376 13.95 3.92 29.32
CA ALA A 376 13.24 5.18 29.60
C ALA A 376 11.81 4.96 30.16
N ARG A 377 11.51 3.79 30.75
CA ARG A 377 10.17 3.46 31.26
C ARG A 377 10.25 2.86 32.67
N CYS A 378 9.22 3.16 33.45
CA CYS A 378 8.93 2.46 34.70
C CYS A 378 8.10 1.19 34.37
N GLN A 379 8.56 0.03 34.80
CA GLN A 379 7.80 -1.21 34.72
C GLN A 379 7.31 -1.62 36.10
N LEU A 380 6.03 -1.86 36.19
CA LEU A 380 5.38 -2.47 37.33
C LEU A 380 4.95 -3.87 36.92
N MET A 381 5.35 -4.86 37.65
CA MET A 381 5.12 -6.29 37.40
C MET A 381 4.40 -6.92 38.57
N VAL A 382 3.37 -7.69 38.28
CA VAL A 382 2.67 -8.52 39.27
C VAL A 382 2.70 -9.94 38.75
N THR A 383 3.31 -10.83 39.51
CA THR A 383 3.47 -12.26 39.16
C THR A 383 2.71 -13.09 40.17
N ASP A 384 1.81 -13.94 39.73
CA ASP A 384 1.17 -15.00 40.50
C ASP A 384 1.71 -16.38 40.07
N HIS A 385 1.70 -17.32 41.01
CA HIS A 385 2.12 -18.71 40.77
C HIS A 385 0.89 -19.64 40.80
N GLY A 386 -0.10 -19.24 39.99
CA GLY A 386 -1.37 -19.94 39.88
C GLY A 386 -1.42 -20.91 38.69
N LYS A 387 -2.62 -21.17 38.21
CA LYS A 387 -2.90 -22.12 37.12
C LYS A 387 -2.31 -21.73 35.77
N GLY A 388 -1.81 -20.51 35.63
CA GLY A 388 -1.29 -20.01 34.36
C GLY A 388 -2.35 -19.87 33.27
N ILE A 389 -1.91 -19.43 32.10
CA ILE A 389 -2.78 -19.18 30.94
C ILE A 389 -2.19 -19.84 29.70
N SER A 390 -2.98 -20.58 28.95
CA SER A 390 -2.55 -21.20 27.71
C SER A 390 -2.26 -20.16 26.61
N LYS A 391 -1.34 -20.47 25.68
CA LYS A 391 -0.95 -19.57 24.58
C LYS A 391 -2.13 -19.11 23.73
N GLU A 392 -3.15 -19.96 23.56
CA GLU A 392 -4.36 -19.66 22.79
C GLU A 392 -5.23 -18.57 23.44
N ASN A 393 -5.17 -18.49 24.77
CA ASN A 393 -5.98 -17.57 25.57
C ASN A 393 -5.25 -16.24 25.81
N LEU A 394 -3.90 -16.20 25.79
CA LEU A 394 -3.11 -14.98 26.04
C LEU A 394 -3.51 -13.79 25.16
N GLY A 395 -3.89 -14.05 23.91
CA GLY A 395 -4.33 -13.00 22.98
C GLY A 395 -5.71 -12.43 23.30
N LYS A 396 -6.54 -13.16 24.06
CA LYS A 396 -7.96 -12.86 24.28
C LYS A 396 -8.29 -12.37 25.71
N ILE A 397 -7.36 -12.52 26.65
CA ILE A 397 -7.62 -12.19 28.07
C ILE A 397 -7.92 -10.71 28.34
N PHE A 398 -7.56 -9.81 27.40
CA PHE A 398 -7.91 -8.41 27.45
C PHE A 398 -9.23 -8.08 26.73
N ASP A 399 -9.86 -9.07 26.09
CA ASP A 399 -11.16 -8.89 25.45
C ASP A 399 -12.26 -8.76 26.52
N ARG A 400 -13.28 -7.98 26.22
CA ARG A 400 -14.41 -7.75 27.15
C ARG A 400 -15.21 -9.02 27.34
N PHE A 401 -15.60 -9.30 28.58
CA PHE A 401 -16.37 -10.50 28.99
C PHE A 401 -15.65 -11.82 28.76
N TYR A 402 -14.36 -11.77 28.32
CA TYR A 402 -13.61 -12.99 28.12
C TYR A 402 -13.21 -13.63 29.46
N LYS A 403 -13.44 -14.93 29.58
CA LYS A 403 -13.03 -15.78 30.71
C LYS A 403 -12.38 -17.03 30.12
N VAL A 404 -11.29 -17.47 30.73
CA VAL A 404 -10.72 -18.78 30.43
C VAL A 404 -11.69 -19.80 31.05
N ASP A 405 -12.35 -20.63 30.22
CA ASP A 405 -13.32 -21.63 30.63
C ASP A 405 -12.71 -22.63 31.63
N ASP A 406 -13.04 -22.45 32.88
CA ASP A 406 -12.81 -23.46 33.90
C ASP A 406 -14.20 -23.91 34.42
N ARG A 407 -14.72 -24.97 33.79
CA ARG A 407 -16.05 -25.53 34.11
C ARG A 407 -16.17 -26.06 35.54
N SER A 408 -15.09 -25.99 36.32
CA SER A 408 -15.00 -26.59 37.67
C SER A 408 -15.29 -25.63 38.84
N SER A 409 -15.44 -24.32 38.59
CA SER A 409 -15.67 -23.39 39.72
C SER A 409 -16.90 -22.51 39.49
N GLN A 410 -18.08 -23.00 39.94
CA GLN A 410 -19.30 -22.19 40.14
C GLN A 410 -19.11 -21.03 41.13
N GLU A 411 -17.99 -21.00 41.86
CA GLU A 411 -17.72 -20.04 42.94
C GLU A 411 -17.09 -18.72 42.50
N TYR A 412 -16.54 -18.59 41.25
CA TYR A 412 -15.83 -17.38 40.86
C TYR A 412 -16.59 -16.51 39.86
N ARG A 413 -17.36 -15.54 40.42
CA ARG A 413 -18.15 -14.54 39.67
C ARG A 413 -17.30 -13.36 39.20
N GLY A 414 -16.27 -13.58 38.34
CA GLY A 414 -15.56 -12.48 37.65
C GLY A 414 -16.36 -11.95 36.47
N SER A 415 -16.43 -10.63 36.25
CA SER A 415 -17.16 -10.02 35.14
C SER A 415 -16.49 -10.22 33.76
N GLY A 416 -15.21 -10.56 33.71
CA GLY A 416 -14.40 -10.56 32.48
C GLY A 416 -14.14 -9.15 31.94
N LEU A 417 -14.44 -8.09 32.71
CA LEU A 417 -14.19 -6.70 32.31
C LEU A 417 -12.90 -6.12 32.90
N GLY A 418 -12.41 -6.68 34.03
CA GLY A 418 -11.31 -6.10 34.79
C GLY A 418 -10.05 -5.84 33.94
N LEU A 419 -9.50 -6.87 33.28
CA LEU A 419 -8.28 -6.72 32.49
C LEU A 419 -8.48 -5.79 31.28
N SER A 420 -9.66 -5.78 30.67
CA SER A 420 -9.99 -4.84 29.58
C SER A 420 -10.03 -3.39 30.06
N ILE A 421 -10.53 -3.15 31.28
CA ILE A 421 -10.50 -1.83 31.95
C ILE A 421 -9.06 -1.43 32.26
N ALA A 422 -8.28 -2.34 32.86
CA ALA A 422 -6.87 -2.09 33.17
C ALA A 422 -6.09 -1.68 31.92
N ARG A 423 -6.27 -2.41 30.82
CA ARG A 423 -5.65 -2.08 29.53
C ARG A 423 -6.07 -0.69 29.05
N SER A 424 -7.36 -0.41 28.99
CA SER A 424 -7.85 0.88 28.51
C SER A 424 -7.39 2.06 29.37
N LEU A 425 -7.32 1.89 30.70
CA LEU A 425 -6.80 2.91 31.63
C LEU A 425 -5.30 3.14 31.47
N VAL A 426 -4.51 2.09 31.26
CA VAL A 426 -3.05 2.18 31.03
C VAL A 426 -2.78 2.84 29.70
N GLU A 427 -3.46 2.44 28.62
CA GLU A 427 -3.31 3.02 27.28
C GLU A 427 -3.74 4.51 27.26
N ALA A 428 -4.79 4.88 27.97
CA ALA A 428 -5.23 6.29 28.09
C ALA A 428 -4.15 7.18 28.74
N GLN A 429 -3.27 6.60 29.57
CA GLN A 429 -2.13 7.26 30.21
C GLN A 429 -0.82 7.09 29.45
N LYS A 430 -0.86 6.71 28.15
CA LYS A 430 0.32 6.48 27.28
C LYS A 430 1.21 5.33 27.78
N GLY A 431 0.68 4.47 28.64
CA GLY A 431 1.32 3.24 29.09
C GLY A 431 1.08 2.07 28.12
N LEU A 432 1.70 0.94 28.45
CA LEU A 432 1.48 -0.35 27.79
C LEU A 432 1.25 -1.40 28.88
N ILE A 433 0.33 -2.31 28.64
CA ILE A 433 0.11 -3.48 29.49
C ILE A 433 0.31 -4.74 28.67
N SER A 434 1.01 -5.70 29.21
CA SER A 434 1.24 -7.01 28.61
C SER A 434 1.13 -8.11 29.66
N ILE A 435 0.94 -9.33 29.17
CA ILE A 435 0.89 -10.51 30.02
C ILE A 435 1.79 -11.61 29.44
N SER A 436 2.46 -12.30 30.30
CA SER A 436 3.22 -13.52 30.01
C SER A 436 2.86 -14.59 30.99
N SER A 437 2.76 -15.84 30.57
CA SER A 437 2.33 -16.93 31.43
C SER A 437 2.81 -18.28 30.91
N THR A 438 3.08 -19.19 31.83
CA THR A 438 3.29 -20.62 31.58
C THR A 438 2.15 -21.40 32.26
N PRO A 439 1.37 -22.21 31.53
CA PRO A 439 0.30 -23.00 32.10
C PRO A 439 0.79 -23.91 33.26
N GLY A 440 0.12 -23.83 34.38
CA GLY A 440 0.43 -24.61 35.58
C GLY A 440 1.58 -24.07 36.43
N GLU A 441 2.21 -22.96 36.06
CA GLU A 441 3.37 -22.45 36.76
C GLU A 441 3.18 -21.01 37.26
N TRP A 442 2.96 -20.04 36.35
CA TRP A 442 2.91 -18.63 36.71
C TRP A 442 2.21 -17.77 35.67
N THR A 443 1.76 -16.59 36.10
CA THR A 443 1.31 -15.49 35.24
C THR A 443 1.92 -14.19 35.70
N THR A 444 2.51 -13.42 34.77
CA THR A 444 3.02 -12.06 35.04
C THR A 444 2.28 -11.04 34.20
N VAL A 445 1.68 -10.07 34.84
CA VAL A 445 1.14 -8.86 34.23
C VAL A 445 2.19 -7.75 34.34
N THR A 446 2.62 -7.19 33.21
CA THR A 446 3.59 -6.11 33.14
C THR A 446 2.94 -4.83 32.65
N ILE A 447 3.03 -3.76 33.43
CA ILE A 447 2.57 -2.42 33.10
C ILE A 447 3.78 -1.52 32.90
N SER A 448 3.90 -0.92 31.71
CA SER A 448 5.03 -0.09 31.32
C SER A 448 4.56 1.36 31.16
N LEU A 449 5.10 2.26 31.96
CA LEU A 449 4.69 3.66 32.07
C LEU A 449 5.82 4.60 31.64
N PRO A 450 5.51 5.81 31.10
CA PRO A 450 6.52 6.81 30.84
C PRO A 450 7.09 7.34 32.16
N LEU A 451 8.43 7.46 32.27
CA LEU A 451 9.05 8.11 33.42
C LEU A 451 8.71 9.60 33.43
N ALA A 452 8.52 10.17 34.63
CA ALA A 452 8.58 11.60 34.84
C ALA A 452 10.06 12.00 34.91
N GLU A 453 10.47 12.97 34.06
CA GLU A 453 11.80 13.58 34.14
C GLU A 453 11.99 14.41 35.40
#